data_34e349b86dae9b6411e10f453dbd3985
#
_entry.id   34e349b86dae9b6411e10f453dbd3985
#
_cell.length_a   1.000
_cell.length_b   1.000
_cell.length_c   1.000
_cell.angle_alpha   90.00
_cell.angle_beta   90.00
_cell.angle_gamma   90.00
#
_symmetry.space_group_name_H-M   'P 1'
#
loop_
_entity.id
_entity.type
_entity.pdbx_description
1 polymer ?
#
loop_
_entity_poly.entity_id
_entity_poly.type
_entity_poly.pdbx_seq_one_letter_code
_entity_poly.pdbx_strand_id
1 'polypeptide(L)'
;MKIIMLGAPGAGKGTQAKMIADKYAVPHVSTGDIFRANIKEGTELGKEAKKYMDQGLLVSDELTVKILLDRVAKEDCANGYVLDGFPRTIPQAEVLDKALTELGDKIDFAINVDVPDENIVKRMGGRRACLACGATYHIEHIPPKTEGICDRCGKELILRDDDKPETVMNRLQVYHDQTQPLIDFYNAKGVLKEVDGTVDMKDVFNAIVAILG
;
A
#
# COMPACT_ATOMS: atom_id res chain seq x y z
N MET A 1 4.92 17.37 0.72
CA MET A 1 5.33 16.29 1.66
C MET A 1 5.19 14.94 0.95
N LYS A 2 6.26 14.13 0.91
CA LYS A 2 6.33 12.83 0.23
C LYS A 2 6.51 11.73 1.26
N ILE A 3 5.54 10.83 1.35
CA ILE A 3 5.47 9.80 2.39
C ILE A 3 5.47 8.42 1.73
N ILE A 4 6.23 7.50 2.31
CA ILE A 4 6.18 6.07 1.99
C ILE A 4 5.50 5.32 3.14
N MET A 5 4.56 4.44 2.82
CA MET A 5 3.94 3.52 3.78
C MET A 5 4.60 2.15 3.69
N LEU A 6 5.27 1.73 4.77
CA LEU A 6 5.90 0.42 4.94
C LEU A 6 5.08 -0.47 5.88
N GLY A 7 5.33 -1.76 5.84
CA GLY A 7 4.69 -2.78 6.69
C GLY A 7 4.15 -3.96 5.89
N ALA A 8 3.81 -5.04 6.58
CA ALA A 8 3.35 -6.30 5.99
C ALA A 8 2.04 -6.15 5.16
N PRO A 9 1.76 -7.04 4.21
CA PRO A 9 0.46 -7.09 3.55
C PRO A 9 -0.64 -7.27 4.60
N GLY A 10 -1.70 -6.45 4.58
CA GLY A 10 -2.76 -6.50 5.61
C GLY A 10 -2.51 -5.67 6.87
N ALA A 11 -1.36 -5.03 7.04
CA ALA A 11 -1.05 -4.17 8.20
C ALA A 11 -1.95 -2.90 8.31
N GLY A 12 -2.73 -2.56 7.28
CA GLY A 12 -3.60 -1.38 7.28
C GLY A 12 -3.02 -0.16 6.54
N LYS A 13 -1.87 -0.30 5.89
CA LYS A 13 -1.19 0.79 5.15
C LYS A 13 -2.11 1.58 4.23
N GLY A 14 -2.88 0.90 3.39
CA GLY A 14 -3.76 1.57 2.42
C GLY A 14 -4.89 2.36 3.08
N THR A 15 -5.37 1.93 4.25
CA THR A 15 -6.35 2.68 5.03
C THR A 15 -5.72 3.95 5.59
N GLN A 16 -4.55 3.83 6.21
CA GLN A 16 -3.81 4.97 6.76
C GLN A 16 -3.37 5.93 5.65
N ALA A 17 -2.87 5.40 4.52
CA ALA A 17 -2.46 6.22 3.37
C ALA A 17 -3.61 7.09 2.83
N LYS A 18 -4.83 6.55 2.75
CA LYS A 18 -6.01 7.32 2.34
C LYS A 18 -6.36 8.41 3.34
N MET A 19 -6.35 8.09 4.64
CA MET A 19 -6.64 9.07 5.70
C MET A 19 -5.59 10.20 5.73
N ILE A 20 -4.31 9.87 5.51
CA ILE A 20 -3.21 10.84 5.40
C ILE A 20 -3.41 11.71 4.16
N ALA A 21 -3.66 11.10 3.01
CA ALA A 21 -3.89 11.79 1.76
C ALA A 21 -5.04 12.80 1.85
N ASP A 22 -6.16 12.39 2.47
CA ASP A 22 -7.32 13.26 2.71
C ASP A 22 -6.98 14.42 3.66
N LYS A 23 -6.26 14.14 4.77
CA LYS A 23 -5.91 15.17 5.77
C LYS A 23 -4.96 16.23 5.22
N TYR A 24 -3.95 15.80 4.46
CA TYR A 24 -2.89 16.69 3.98
C TYR A 24 -3.12 17.17 2.54
N ALA A 25 -4.27 16.82 1.93
CA ALA A 25 -4.65 17.19 0.56
C ALA A 25 -3.58 16.82 -0.49
N VAL A 26 -3.00 15.62 -0.36
CA VAL A 26 -2.03 15.06 -1.31
C VAL A 26 -2.56 13.75 -1.91
N PRO A 27 -2.19 13.36 -3.15
CA PRO A 27 -2.68 12.14 -3.74
C PRO A 27 -2.16 10.88 -3.02
N HIS A 28 -3.05 9.89 -2.88
CA HIS A 28 -2.71 8.51 -2.53
C HIS A 28 -2.31 7.76 -3.81
N VAL A 29 -1.07 7.32 -3.87
CA VAL A 29 -0.50 6.58 -5.01
C VAL A 29 -0.26 5.14 -4.59
N SER A 30 -1.13 4.22 -5.02
CA SER A 30 -1.04 2.80 -4.72
C SER A 30 -0.71 2.00 -5.98
N THR A 31 0.48 1.39 -6.02
CA THR A 31 0.86 0.50 -7.14
C THR A 31 -0.08 -0.70 -7.23
N GLY A 32 -0.52 -1.24 -6.09
CA GLY A 32 -1.49 -2.32 -6.07
C GLY A 32 -2.83 -1.95 -6.68
N ASP A 33 -3.32 -0.72 -6.45
CA ASP A 33 -4.57 -0.25 -7.05
C ASP A 33 -4.41 0.01 -8.55
N ILE A 34 -3.26 0.54 -8.97
CA ILE A 34 -2.94 0.73 -10.40
C ILE A 34 -2.95 -0.62 -11.13
N PHE A 35 -2.28 -1.64 -10.60
CA PHE A 35 -2.28 -2.97 -11.21
C PHE A 35 -3.69 -3.58 -11.23
N ARG A 36 -4.46 -3.50 -10.15
CA ARG A 36 -5.84 -4.02 -10.12
C ARG A 36 -6.75 -3.33 -11.11
N ALA A 37 -6.62 -2.03 -11.32
CA ALA A 37 -7.36 -1.31 -12.35
C ALA A 37 -7.03 -1.85 -13.75
N ASN A 38 -5.74 -2.03 -14.06
CA ASN A 38 -5.29 -2.58 -15.32
C ASN A 38 -5.74 -4.05 -15.53
N ILE A 39 -5.75 -4.87 -14.48
CA ILE A 39 -6.29 -6.24 -14.53
C ILE A 39 -7.78 -6.22 -14.90
N LYS A 40 -8.55 -5.34 -14.25
CA LYS A 40 -9.98 -5.17 -14.51
C LYS A 40 -10.26 -4.70 -15.94
N GLU A 41 -9.45 -3.81 -16.46
CA GLU A 41 -9.55 -3.28 -17.83
C GLU A 41 -9.00 -4.26 -18.89
N GLY A 42 -8.31 -5.33 -18.47
CA GLY A 42 -7.75 -6.35 -19.35
C GLY A 42 -6.58 -5.86 -20.21
N THR A 43 -5.87 -4.81 -19.78
CA THR A 43 -4.69 -4.29 -20.48
C THR A 43 -3.55 -5.32 -20.51
N GLU A 44 -2.59 -5.18 -21.41
CA GLU A 44 -1.40 -6.06 -21.43
C GLU A 44 -0.63 -5.97 -20.10
N LEU A 45 -0.51 -4.78 -19.52
CA LEU A 45 0.03 -4.56 -18.18
C LEU A 45 -0.75 -5.36 -17.12
N GLY A 46 -2.08 -5.30 -17.17
CA GLY A 46 -2.93 -6.03 -16.23
C GLY A 46 -2.79 -7.54 -16.35
N LYS A 47 -2.71 -8.06 -17.57
CA LYS A 47 -2.48 -9.50 -17.82
C LYS A 47 -1.13 -9.97 -17.27
N GLU A 48 -0.09 -9.16 -17.43
CA GLU A 48 1.24 -9.46 -16.88
C GLU A 48 1.24 -9.39 -15.37
N ALA A 49 0.75 -8.30 -14.77
CA ALA A 49 0.70 -8.12 -13.32
C ALA A 49 -0.10 -9.24 -12.62
N LYS A 50 -1.19 -9.71 -13.24
CA LYS A 50 -2.02 -10.79 -12.71
C LYS A 50 -1.24 -12.09 -12.48
N LYS A 51 -0.28 -12.43 -13.35
CA LYS A 51 0.53 -13.66 -13.22
C LYS A 51 1.33 -13.70 -11.91
N TYR A 52 1.79 -12.54 -11.45
CA TYR A 52 2.53 -12.42 -10.19
C TYR A 52 1.58 -12.28 -9.00
N MET A 53 0.57 -11.42 -9.10
CA MET A 53 -0.32 -11.10 -7.97
C MET A 53 -1.15 -12.29 -7.52
N ASP A 54 -1.62 -13.14 -8.43
CA ASP A 54 -2.38 -14.35 -8.11
C ASP A 54 -1.54 -15.37 -7.31
N GLN A 55 -0.23 -15.33 -7.45
CA GLN A 55 0.73 -16.15 -6.72
C GLN A 55 1.26 -15.48 -5.44
N GLY A 56 0.85 -14.23 -5.16
CA GLY A 56 1.37 -13.46 -4.03
C GLY A 56 2.79 -12.92 -4.24
N LEU A 57 3.31 -12.96 -5.48
CA LEU A 57 4.62 -12.46 -5.86
C LEU A 57 4.58 -10.96 -6.19
N LEU A 58 5.75 -10.32 -6.21
CA LEU A 58 5.90 -8.95 -6.68
C LEU A 58 5.94 -8.92 -8.21
N VAL A 59 5.29 -7.92 -8.80
CA VAL A 59 5.49 -7.57 -10.21
C VAL A 59 6.92 -7.07 -10.39
N SER A 60 7.51 -7.28 -11.57
CA SER A 60 8.92 -6.91 -11.83
C SER A 60 9.23 -5.46 -11.42
N ASP A 61 10.45 -5.23 -10.92
CA ASP A 61 10.89 -3.91 -10.48
C ASP A 61 10.84 -2.89 -11.61
N GLU A 62 11.31 -3.28 -12.80
CA GLU A 62 11.33 -2.41 -13.99
C GLU A 62 9.92 -1.88 -14.31
N LEU A 63 8.93 -2.78 -14.38
CA LEU A 63 7.55 -2.42 -14.70
C LEU A 63 6.93 -1.57 -13.60
N THR A 64 7.16 -1.93 -12.34
CA THR A 64 6.61 -1.23 -11.17
C THR A 64 7.18 0.19 -11.07
N VAL A 65 8.49 0.34 -11.24
CA VAL A 65 9.18 1.65 -11.22
C VAL A 65 8.66 2.55 -12.33
N LYS A 66 8.59 2.03 -13.56
CA LYS A 66 8.10 2.81 -14.72
C LYS A 66 6.71 3.38 -14.45
N ILE A 67 5.78 2.56 -14.01
CA ILE A 67 4.40 2.98 -13.72
C ILE A 67 4.36 4.00 -12.60
N LEU A 68 5.16 3.81 -11.57
CA LEU A 68 5.21 4.76 -10.48
C LEU A 68 5.75 6.12 -10.92
N LEU A 69 6.87 6.15 -11.61
CA LEU A 69 7.47 7.41 -12.07
C LEU A 69 6.53 8.17 -13.00
N ASP A 70 5.85 7.46 -13.91
CA ASP A 70 4.81 8.06 -14.77
C ASP A 70 3.64 8.64 -13.93
N ARG A 71 3.29 8.01 -12.81
CA ARG A 71 2.21 8.47 -11.94
C ARG A 71 2.61 9.68 -11.10
N VAL A 72 3.79 9.67 -10.49
CA VAL A 72 4.24 10.76 -9.62
C VAL A 72 4.70 12.00 -10.40
N ALA A 73 4.96 11.86 -11.69
CA ALA A 73 5.24 12.99 -12.58
C ALA A 73 4.00 13.82 -12.94
N LYS A 74 2.78 13.36 -12.59
CA LYS A 74 1.56 14.12 -12.85
C LYS A 74 1.46 15.35 -11.96
N GLU A 75 0.82 16.39 -12.47
CA GLU A 75 0.69 17.70 -11.85
C GLU A 75 0.09 17.65 -10.43
N ASP A 76 -0.85 16.73 -10.17
CA ASP A 76 -1.45 16.56 -8.84
C ASP A 76 -0.46 16.07 -7.77
N CYS A 77 0.68 15.50 -8.17
CA CYS A 77 1.76 15.05 -7.28
C CYS A 77 2.82 16.14 -6.98
N ALA A 78 2.74 17.30 -7.59
CA ALA A 78 3.77 18.35 -7.47
C ALA A 78 3.99 18.80 -6.01
N ASN A 79 2.91 18.86 -5.20
CA ASN A 79 2.97 19.28 -3.80
C ASN A 79 3.23 18.15 -2.81
N GLY A 80 3.42 16.93 -3.30
CA GLY A 80 3.67 15.73 -2.51
C GLY A 80 2.67 14.61 -2.79
N TYR A 81 2.85 13.48 -2.11
CA TYR A 81 2.04 12.28 -2.27
C TYR A 81 2.29 11.27 -1.15
N VAL A 82 1.39 10.30 -1.03
CA VAL A 82 1.56 9.14 -0.15
C VAL A 82 1.69 7.90 -1.02
N LEU A 83 2.86 7.23 -0.96
CA LEU A 83 3.10 5.96 -1.66
C LEU A 83 2.63 4.79 -0.81
N ASP A 84 1.80 3.92 -1.38
CA ASP A 84 1.33 2.69 -0.78
C ASP A 84 1.67 1.49 -1.68
N GLY A 85 2.45 0.56 -1.12
CA GLY A 85 2.90 -0.62 -1.85
C GLY A 85 4.06 -0.38 -2.83
N PHE A 86 4.77 0.72 -2.67
CA PHE A 86 6.04 1.02 -3.33
C PHE A 86 6.89 1.95 -2.43
N PRO A 87 8.22 1.75 -2.34
CA PRO A 87 8.95 0.61 -2.89
C PRO A 87 8.67 -0.69 -2.11
N ARG A 88 8.95 -1.83 -2.73
CA ARG A 88 8.90 -3.15 -2.09
C ARG A 88 10.21 -3.90 -2.12
N THR A 89 11.21 -3.37 -2.83
CA THR A 89 12.56 -3.92 -2.90
C THR A 89 13.59 -2.80 -2.78
N ILE A 90 14.82 -3.14 -2.36
CA ILE A 90 15.92 -2.17 -2.30
C ILE A 90 16.19 -1.53 -3.66
N PRO A 91 16.26 -2.28 -4.78
CA PRO A 91 16.43 -1.68 -6.11
C PRO A 91 15.37 -0.66 -6.46
N GLN A 92 14.10 -0.90 -6.11
CA GLN A 92 13.02 0.08 -6.30
C GLN A 92 13.26 1.37 -5.50
N ALA A 93 13.70 1.24 -4.24
CA ALA A 93 13.99 2.38 -3.37
C ALA A 93 15.16 3.21 -3.90
N GLU A 94 16.21 2.57 -4.38
CA GLU A 94 17.38 3.24 -4.95
C GLU A 94 17.03 4.03 -6.23
N VAL A 95 16.21 3.45 -7.10
CA VAL A 95 15.75 4.15 -8.32
C VAL A 95 14.86 5.34 -7.98
N LEU A 96 13.96 5.20 -6.98
CA LEU A 96 13.13 6.31 -6.52
C LEU A 96 14.00 7.44 -5.96
N ASP A 97 14.96 7.13 -5.10
CA ASP A 97 15.85 8.11 -4.50
C ASP A 97 16.67 8.86 -5.55
N LYS A 98 17.19 8.13 -6.54
CA LYS A 98 17.93 8.75 -7.64
C LYS A 98 17.04 9.71 -8.43
N ALA A 99 15.85 9.28 -8.81
CA ALA A 99 14.90 10.12 -9.56
C ALA A 99 14.52 11.39 -8.78
N LEU A 100 14.28 11.29 -7.47
CA LEU A 100 13.98 12.45 -6.63
C LEU A 100 15.19 13.38 -6.48
N THR A 101 16.38 12.83 -6.27
CA THR A 101 17.61 13.61 -6.14
C THR A 101 17.91 14.43 -7.40
N GLU A 102 17.68 13.87 -8.58
CA GLU A 102 17.82 14.55 -9.88
C GLU A 102 16.85 15.76 -10.01
N LEU A 103 15.72 15.71 -9.31
CA LEU A 103 14.74 16.79 -9.22
C LEU A 103 15.01 17.76 -8.05
N GLY A 104 16.09 17.57 -7.27
CA GLY A 104 16.37 18.35 -6.06
C GLY A 104 15.39 18.06 -4.91
N ASP A 105 14.81 16.87 -4.88
CA ASP A 105 13.76 16.46 -3.98
C ASP A 105 14.13 15.19 -3.18
N LYS A 106 13.31 14.81 -2.20
CA LYS A 106 13.54 13.64 -1.33
C LYS A 106 12.25 13.09 -0.75
N ILE A 107 12.32 11.90 -0.18
CA ILE A 107 11.28 11.37 0.71
C ILE A 107 11.41 12.06 2.09
N ASP A 108 10.30 12.58 2.61
CA ASP A 108 10.26 13.23 3.91
C ASP A 108 10.10 12.22 5.05
N PHE A 109 9.23 11.22 4.86
CA PHE A 109 8.92 10.19 5.87
C PHE A 109 8.71 8.81 5.24
N ALA A 110 9.23 7.78 5.88
CA ALA A 110 8.87 6.39 5.68
C ALA A 110 8.18 5.89 6.96
N ILE A 111 6.87 5.63 6.89
CA ILE A 111 6.06 5.21 8.03
C ILE A 111 5.89 3.69 7.99
N ASN A 112 6.50 2.99 8.93
CA ASN A 112 6.32 1.56 9.10
C ASN A 112 5.13 1.30 10.05
N VAL A 113 4.09 0.67 9.51
CA VAL A 113 2.95 0.18 10.31
C VAL A 113 3.26 -1.26 10.72
N ASP A 114 3.73 -1.42 11.96
CA ASP A 114 4.17 -2.71 12.47
C ASP A 114 2.99 -3.53 12.99
N VAL A 115 2.88 -4.78 12.48
CA VAL A 115 1.81 -5.73 12.86
C VAL A 115 2.37 -7.14 12.78
N PRO A 116 2.27 -7.95 13.87
CA PRO A 116 2.68 -9.35 13.87
C PRO A 116 1.94 -10.19 12.82
N ASP A 117 2.64 -11.18 12.26
CA ASP A 117 2.12 -12.05 11.18
C ASP A 117 0.81 -12.75 11.55
N GLU A 118 0.66 -13.18 12.80
CA GLU A 118 -0.56 -13.81 13.29
C GLU A 118 -1.79 -12.90 13.15
N ASN A 119 -1.61 -11.60 13.40
CA ASN A 119 -2.65 -10.60 13.25
C ASN A 119 -2.92 -10.32 11.77
N ILE A 120 -1.88 -10.36 10.92
CA ILE A 120 -2.01 -10.21 9.47
C ILE A 120 -2.91 -11.31 8.88
N VAL A 121 -2.63 -12.56 9.20
CA VAL A 121 -3.41 -13.70 8.69
C VAL A 121 -4.90 -13.57 9.06
N LYS A 122 -5.20 -13.19 10.30
CA LYS A 122 -6.58 -12.94 10.75
C LYS A 122 -7.24 -11.80 9.97
N ARG A 123 -6.54 -10.67 9.83
CA ARG A 123 -7.04 -9.48 9.11
C ARG A 123 -7.31 -9.75 7.64
N MET A 124 -6.43 -10.49 6.97
CA MET A 124 -6.57 -10.76 5.55
C MET A 124 -7.80 -11.63 5.25
N GLY A 125 -8.08 -12.64 6.08
CA GLY A 125 -9.27 -13.49 5.96
C GLY A 125 -10.60 -12.72 6.12
N GLY A 126 -10.61 -11.68 6.96
CA GLY A 126 -11.77 -10.82 7.19
C GLY A 126 -11.92 -9.66 6.21
N ARG A 127 -10.92 -9.37 5.37
CA ARG A 127 -10.96 -8.26 4.43
C ARG A 127 -11.97 -8.48 3.32
N ARG A 128 -12.69 -7.40 2.98
CA ARG A 128 -13.58 -7.34 1.82
C ARG A 128 -13.24 -6.10 0.99
N ALA A 129 -13.30 -6.24 -0.33
CA ALA A 129 -12.96 -5.18 -1.25
C ALA A 129 -14.05 -4.95 -2.29
N CYS A 130 -14.32 -3.70 -2.59
CA CYS A 130 -15.16 -3.30 -3.71
C CYS A 130 -14.28 -3.07 -4.94
N LEU A 131 -14.36 -3.95 -5.93
CA LEU A 131 -13.60 -3.79 -7.19
C LEU A 131 -14.08 -2.59 -8.04
N ALA A 132 -15.27 -2.07 -7.76
CA ALA A 132 -15.81 -0.95 -8.53
C ALA A 132 -15.22 0.40 -8.12
N CYS A 133 -15.05 0.66 -6.81
CA CYS A 133 -14.60 1.95 -6.28
C CYS A 133 -13.35 1.89 -5.41
N GLY A 134 -12.74 0.72 -5.22
CA GLY A 134 -11.53 0.54 -4.42
C GLY A 134 -11.73 0.67 -2.91
N ALA A 135 -12.99 0.74 -2.42
CA ALA A 135 -13.26 0.76 -0.99
C ALA A 135 -12.89 -0.58 -0.35
N THR A 136 -12.35 -0.51 0.86
CA THR A 136 -11.95 -1.70 1.63
C THR A 136 -12.72 -1.74 2.94
N TYR A 137 -13.20 -2.91 3.31
CA TYR A 137 -13.94 -3.21 4.52
C TYR A 137 -13.32 -4.40 5.25
N HIS A 138 -13.74 -4.61 6.47
CA HIS A 138 -13.41 -5.81 7.25
C HIS A 138 -14.66 -6.29 7.98
N ILE A 139 -14.89 -7.60 7.97
CA ILE A 139 -16.12 -8.19 8.55
C ILE A 139 -16.33 -7.85 10.03
N GLU A 140 -15.24 -7.64 10.79
CA GLU A 140 -15.27 -7.32 12.23
C GLU A 140 -14.93 -5.85 12.52
N HIS A 141 -13.85 -5.32 11.91
CA HIS A 141 -13.29 -4.02 12.29
C HIS A 141 -13.92 -2.83 11.55
N ILE A 142 -14.31 -3.02 10.31
CA ILE A 142 -14.94 -1.99 9.46
C ILE A 142 -16.06 -2.66 8.65
N PRO A 143 -17.12 -3.17 9.30
CA PRO A 143 -18.19 -3.85 8.58
C PRO A 143 -18.95 -2.88 7.68
N PRO A 144 -19.42 -3.31 6.51
CA PRO A 144 -20.35 -2.52 5.71
C PRO A 144 -21.72 -2.45 6.42
N LYS A 145 -22.50 -1.41 6.13
CA LYS A 145 -23.86 -1.25 6.66
C LYS A 145 -24.78 -2.40 6.27
N THR A 146 -24.59 -2.90 5.06
CA THR A 146 -25.28 -4.08 4.54
C THR A 146 -24.25 -5.10 4.16
N GLU A 147 -24.35 -6.32 4.70
CA GLU A 147 -23.40 -7.39 4.42
C GLU A 147 -23.27 -7.63 2.91
N GLY A 148 -22.02 -7.73 2.45
CA GLY A 148 -21.69 -7.97 1.04
C GLY A 148 -21.88 -6.77 0.11
N ILE A 149 -22.34 -5.61 0.60
CA ILE A 149 -22.61 -4.43 -0.24
C ILE A 149 -21.70 -3.27 0.18
N CYS A 150 -21.11 -2.62 -0.80
CA CYS A 150 -20.27 -1.44 -0.61
C CYS A 150 -21.09 -0.21 -0.25
N ASP A 151 -20.88 0.40 0.92
CA ASP A 151 -21.57 1.61 1.36
C ASP A 151 -21.31 2.82 0.45
N ARG A 152 -20.17 2.82 -0.27
CA ARG A 152 -19.75 3.95 -1.10
C ARG A 152 -20.42 3.97 -2.47
N CYS A 153 -20.61 2.80 -3.10
CA CYS A 153 -21.10 2.72 -4.48
C CYS A 153 -22.19 1.66 -4.73
N GLY A 154 -22.64 0.95 -3.70
CA GLY A 154 -23.71 -0.04 -3.78
C GLY A 154 -23.36 -1.33 -4.55
N LYS A 155 -22.09 -1.52 -4.92
CA LYS A 155 -21.64 -2.74 -5.61
C LYS A 155 -21.21 -3.81 -4.61
N GLU A 156 -21.13 -5.06 -5.07
CA GLU A 156 -20.73 -6.21 -4.28
C GLU A 156 -19.33 -6.07 -3.68
N LEU A 157 -19.16 -6.59 -2.47
CA LEU A 157 -17.89 -6.74 -1.76
C LEU A 157 -17.41 -8.17 -1.90
N ILE A 158 -16.17 -8.37 -2.28
CA ILE A 158 -15.56 -9.68 -2.47
C ILE A 158 -14.34 -9.88 -1.56
N LEU A 159 -14.00 -11.13 -1.28
CA LEU A 159 -12.66 -11.51 -0.87
C LEU A 159 -11.76 -11.45 -2.12
N ARG A 160 -10.63 -10.77 -2.05
CA ARG A 160 -9.68 -10.71 -3.17
C ARG A 160 -9.00 -12.08 -3.36
N ASP A 161 -8.59 -12.40 -4.58
CA ASP A 161 -7.83 -13.63 -4.85
C ASP A 161 -6.50 -13.66 -4.12
N ASP A 162 -5.85 -12.50 -3.98
CA ASP A 162 -4.59 -12.34 -3.24
C ASP A 162 -4.77 -12.33 -1.69
N ASP A 163 -5.98 -12.49 -1.18
CA ASP A 163 -6.30 -12.62 0.26
C ASP A 163 -6.68 -14.05 0.68
N LYS A 164 -6.61 -15.00 -0.24
CA LYS A 164 -6.78 -16.41 0.09
C LYS A 164 -5.66 -16.89 1.02
N PRO A 165 -5.92 -17.77 2.00
CA PRO A 165 -4.93 -18.16 3.02
C PRO A 165 -3.58 -18.58 2.45
N GLU A 166 -3.59 -19.38 1.39
CA GLU A 166 -2.37 -19.88 0.72
C GLU A 166 -1.54 -18.71 0.14
N THR A 167 -2.21 -17.77 -0.53
CA THR A 167 -1.58 -16.60 -1.11
C THR A 167 -1.07 -15.64 -0.03
N VAL A 168 -1.77 -15.49 1.09
CA VAL A 168 -1.36 -14.66 2.23
C VAL A 168 -0.04 -15.13 2.81
N MET A 169 0.14 -16.43 3.02
CA MET A 169 1.39 -16.98 3.54
C MET A 169 2.56 -16.71 2.61
N ASN A 170 2.36 -16.88 1.30
CA ASN A 170 3.40 -16.57 0.32
C ASN A 170 3.73 -15.07 0.30
N ARG A 171 2.73 -14.21 0.40
CA ARG A 171 2.93 -12.75 0.49
C ARG A 171 3.72 -12.33 1.72
N LEU A 172 3.52 -12.99 2.87
CA LEU A 172 4.30 -12.74 4.08
C LEU A 172 5.75 -13.17 3.89
N GLN A 173 6.00 -14.35 3.29
CA GLN A 173 7.36 -14.78 2.98
C GLN A 173 8.06 -13.79 2.05
N VAL A 174 7.41 -13.39 0.95
CA VAL A 174 7.94 -12.39 0.01
C VAL A 174 8.18 -11.03 0.71
N TYR A 175 7.30 -10.63 1.63
CA TYR A 175 7.49 -9.42 2.42
C TYR A 175 8.76 -9.49 3.27
N HIS A 176 8.94 -10.56 4.02
CA HIS A 176 10.12 -10.72 4.88
C HIS A 176 11.43 -10.75 4.07
N ASP A 177 11.41 -11.46 2.95
CA ASP A 177 12.61 -11.64 2.12
C ASP A 177 13.00 -10.37 1.35
N GLN A 178 12.02 -9.60 0.86
CA GLN A 178 12.28 -8.55 -0.12
C GLN A 178 11.92 -7.13 0.35
N THR A 179 10.89 -6.99 1.18
CA THR A 179 10.34 -5.69 1.56
C THR A 179 10.77 -5.25 2.96
N GLN A 180 10.82 -6.15 3.91
CA GLN A 180 11.25 -5.84 5.28
C GLN A 180 12.63 -5.19 5.35
N PRO A 181 13.63 -5.55 4.53
CA PRO A 181 14.93 -4.85 4.50
C PRO A 181 14.86 -3.35 4.22
N LEU A 182 13.75 -2.85 3.67
CA LEU A 182 13.53 -1.41 3.49
C LEU A 182 13.42 -0.64 4.82
N ILE A 183 13.06 -1.31 5.92
CA ILE A 183 13.02 -0.72 7.25
C ILE A 183 14.43 -0.21 7.60
N ASP A 184 15.43 -1.06 7.49
CA ASP A 184 16.83 -0.69 7.76
C ASP A 184 17.34 0.36 6.75
N PHE A 185 16.96 0.23 5.48
CA PHE A 185 17.32 1.19 4.45
C PHE A 185 16.84 2.62 4.75
N TYR A 186 15.57 2.79 5.13
CA TYR A 186 15.03 4.12 5.48
C TYR A 186 15.41 4.57 6.89
N ASN A 187 15.69 3.63 7.81
CA ASN A 187 16.27 3.96 9.12
C ASN A 187 17.68 4.58 8.97
N ALA A 188 18.53 3.98 8.14
CA ALA A 188 19.85 4.52 7.84
C ALA A 188 19.81 5.92 7.21
N LYS A 189 18.71 6.27 6.52
CA LYS A 189 18.46 7.62 5.97
C LYS A 189 17.87 8.60 6.99
N GLY A 190 17.53 8.14 8.19
CA GLY A 190 16.94 8.98 9.25
C GLY A 190 15.49 9.42 9.01
N VAL A 191 14.80 8.84 8.02
CA VAL A 191 13.41 9.20 7.67
C VAL A 191 12.39 8.17 8.14
N LEU A 192 12.82 7.01 8.68
CA LEU A 192 11.93 5.98 9.19
C LEU A 192 11.23 6.45 10.48
N LYS A 193 9.94 6.16 10.56
CA LYS A 193 9.11 6.27 11.76
C LYS A 193 8.26 5.01 11.89
N GLU A 194 8.14 4.48 13.10
CA GLU A 194 7.36 3.27 13.36
C GLU A 194 6.11 3.59 14.17
N VAL A 195 5.02 2.91 13.85
CA VAL A 195 3.75 2.98 14.56
C VAL A 195 3.21 1.58 14.81
N ASP A 196 2.65 1.37 15.99
CA ASP A 196 1.98 0.12 16.33
C ASP A 196 0.66 0.01 15.55
N GLY A 197 0.63 -0.89 14.57
CA GLY A 197 -0.55 -1.17 13.75
C GLY A 197 -1.54 -2.14 14.39
N THR A 198 -1.29 -2.62 15.63
CA THR A 198 -2.20 -3.55 16.32
C THR A 198 -3.36 -2.86 17.01
N VAL A 199 -3.22 -1.58 17.31
CA VAL A 199 -4.25 -0.76 17.99
C VAL A 199 -5.37 -0.33 17.03
N ASP A 200 -6.36 0.38 17.55
CA ASP A 200 -7.48 0.88 16.73
C ASP A 200 -6.99 1.77 15.56
N MET A 201 -7.68 1.69 14.44
CA MET A 201 -7.33 2.42 13.21
C MET A 201 -7.18 3.93 13.43
N LYS A 202 -8.00 4.53 14.31
CA LYS A 202 -7.93 5.96 14.61
C LYS A 202 -6.72 6.30 15.46
N ASP A 203 -6.32 5.41 16.36
CA ASP A 203 -5.14 5.59 17.21
C ASP A 203 -3.86 5.49 16.38
N VAL A 204 -3.80 4.52 15.46
CA VAL A 204 -2.71 4.47 14.45
C VAL A 204 -2.64 5.78 13.67
N PHE A 205 -3.77 6.29 13.18
CA PHE A 205 -3.82 7.54 12.44
C PHE A 205 -3.34 8.73 13.27
N ASN A 206 -3.80 8.85 14.51
CA ASN A 206 -3.39 9.93 15.41
C ASN A 206 -1.88 9.88 15.70
N ALA A 207 -1.32 8.67 15.88
CA ALA A 207 0.12 8.50 16.05
C ALA A 207 0.90 8.96 14.80
N ILE A 208 0.43 8.61 13.60
CA ILE A 208 1.03 9.08 12.35
C ILE A 208 0.94 10.60 12.24
N VAL A 209 -0.21 11.19 12.52
CA VAL A 209 -0.40 12.65 12.46
C VAL A 209 0.53 13.38 13.46
N ALA A 210 0.72 12.83 14.65
CA ALA A 210 1.66 13.39 15.62
C ALA A 210 3.13 13.38 15.13
N ILE A 211 3.48 12.44 14.26
CA ILE A 211 4.81 12.36 13.62
C ILE A 211 4.93 13.38 12.48
N LEU A 212 3.86 13.54 11.70
CA LEU A 212 3.90 14.35 10.48
C LEU A 212 3.72 15.87 10.73
N GLY A 213 3.08 16.23 11.82
CA GLY A 213 2.81 17.62 12.21
C GLY A 213 1.45 18.14 11.77
#